data_500dcb725e26d943a7de94b2991e5ceb
#
_entry.id   500dcb725e26d943a7de94b2991e5ceb
#
_cell.length_a   1.000
_cell.length_b   1.000
_cell.length_c   1.000
_cell.angle_alpha   90.00
_cell.angle_beta   90.00
_cell.angle_gamma   90.00
#
_symmetry.space_group_name_H-M   'P 1'
#
loop_
_entity.id
_entity.type
_entity.pdbx_description
1 polymer ?
#
loop_
_entity_poly.entity_id
_entity_poly.type
_entity_poly.pdbx_seq_one_letter_code
_entity_poly.pdbx_strand_id
1 'polypeptide(L)'
;MLIEGRLVDDGRAVRVETDGPRIARIEEVCSAASPTRWISPGLIDIQVNGFGGHDANAPDVTPQVITDLVRSLWRRGVTALCPTLITAPESALLRACEAIDSACSADPLIAHSIPCIHAEGPFISAEDGPRGAHPREHVRPPDYDELGRWQEAARGRLGILTVAPELPRACELIQRGTTDGLLLAIGHTAASPEQIRAAVDAGARLSTHLGNGAHAVLPRHPNYIWEQLAHDRLTASLIFDGHHLPPAVMKTMVRAKSLERVVLVSDSSAVGGLSPGVYDTPVGGRVELQADRRLTLYGSPLLAGAASPLSVGIANAVRLAGLSLTEAVRLSSTNPARLLGLDRAGRGVVRAGASADLTVFRFTPDDEDLTVEVTLVAGEAVYEADSGAG
;
A
#
# COMPACT_ATOMS: atom_id res chain seq x y z
N MET A 1 -13.78 -24.48 1.55
CA MET A 1 -14.83 -23.53 1.14
C MET A 1 -15.06 -23.62 -0.35
N LEU A 2 -16.27 -23.31 -0.85
CA LEU A 2 -16.59 -23.27 -2.28
C LEU A 2 -17.03 -21.86 -2.66
N ILE A 3 -16.41 -21.29 -3.70
CA ILE A 3 -16.69 -19.94 -4.19
C ILE A 3 -16.93 -19.98 -5.69
N GLU A 4 -18.02 -19.36 -6.16
CA GLU A 4 -18.31 -19.22 -7.59
C GLU A 4 -18.21 -17.77 -8.03
N GLY A 5 -17.68 -17.54 -9.22
CA GLY A 5 -17.52 -16.23 -9.80
C GLY A 5 -16.72 -16.26 -11.10
N ARG A 6 -16.37 -15.11 -11.63
CA ARG A 6 -15.46 -14.97 -12.77
C ARG A 6 -14.04 -14.69 -12.31
N LEU A 7 -13.08 -15.39 -12.84
CA LEU A 7 -11.67 -15.03 -12.62
C LEU A 7 -11.37 -13.67 -13.25
N VAL A 8 -10.69 -12.81 -12.48
CA VAL A 8 -10.26 -11.50 -13.01
C VAL A 8 -9.22 -11.65 -14.14
N ASP A 9 -8.41 -12.72 -14.11
CA ASP A 9 -7.32 -12.93 -15.07
C ASP A 9 -7.78 -13.15 -16.51
N ASP A 10 -8.87 -13.91 -16.69
CA ASP A 10 -9.33 -14.34 -18.03
C ASP A 10 -10.84 -14.28 -18.24
N GLY A 11 -11.61 -13.89 -17.22
CA GLY A 11 -13.07 -13.75 -17.28
C GLY A 11 -13.84 -15.07 -17.27
N ARG A 12 -13.19 -16.25 -17.15
CA ARG A 12 -13.87 -17.54 -17.08
C ARG A 12 -14.73 -17.65 -15.84
N ALA A 13 -15.93 -18.21 -16.00
CA ALA A 13 -16.78 -18.56 -14.88
C ALA A 13 -16.26 -19.86 -14.24
N VAL A 14 -15.96 -19.79 -12.95
CA VAL A 14 -15.32 -20.89 -12.22
C VAL A 14 -15.95 -21.11 -10.85
N ARG A 15 -15.73 -22.32 -10.35
CA ARG A 15 -15.86 -22.70 -8.94
C ARG A 15 -14.47 -22.95 -8.39
N VAL A 16 -14.10 -22.19 -7.36
CA VAL A 16 -12.85 -22.33 -6.61
C VAL A 16 -13.13 -23.09 -5.32
N GLU A 17 -12.42 -24.17 -5.09
CA GLU A 17 -12.46 -24.96 -3.86
C GLU A 17 -11.17 -24.72 -3.08
N THR A 18 -11.30 -24.41 -1.77
CA THR A 18 -10.16 -24.28 -0.86
C THR A 18 -10.13 -25.42 0.13
N ASP A 19 -8.91 -25.89 0.45
CA ASP A 19 -8.61 -26.84 1.53
C ASP A 19 -7.57 -26.22 2.46
N GLY A 20 -8.03 -25.80 3.64
CA GLY A 20 -7.22 -25.00 4.56
C GLY A 20 -6.63 -23.77 3.83
N PRO A 21 -5.31 -23.50 3.98
CA PRO A 21 -4.68 -22.29 3.46
C PRO A 21 -4.41 -22.33 1.95
N ARG A 22 -4.87 -23.36 1.22
CA ARG A 22 -4.57 -23.55 -0.20
C ARG A 22 -5.81 -23.65 -1.07
N ILE A 23 -5.66 -23.18 -2.31
CA ILE A 23 -6.62 -23.46 -3.37
C ILE A 23 -6.44 -24.92 -3.80
N ALA A 24 -7.44 -25.77 -3.50
CA ALA A 24 -7.39 -27.19 -3.85
C ALA A 24 -7.66 -27.40 -5.34
N ARG A 25 -8.70 -26.75 -5.88
CA ARG A 25 -9.17 -26.97 -7.25
C ARG A 25 -9.87 -25.75 -7.82
N ILE A 26 -9.79 -25.60 -9.14
CA ILE A 26 -10.55 -24.61 -9.91
C ILE A 26 -11.23 -25.36 -11.07
N GLU A 27 -12.55 -25.29 -11.14
CA GLU A 27 -13.36 -25.92 -12.19
C GLU A 27 -14.14 -24.87 -12.96
N GLU A 28 -14.16 -24.99 -14.29
CA GLU A 28 -15.07 -24.18 -15.11
C GLU A 28 -16.52 -24.61 -14.86
N VAL A 29 -17.41 -23.62 -14.76
CA VAL A 29 -18.83 -23.85 -14.59
C VAL A 29 -19.61 -23.30 -15.79
N CYS A 30 -20.53 -24.14 -16.34
CA CYS A 30 -21.33 -23.76 -17.51
C CYS A 30 -22.45 -22.76 -17.19
N SER A 31 -22.71 -22.48 -15.90
CA SER A 31 -23.82 -21.64 -15.46
C SER A 31 -23.35 -20.30 -14.96
N ALA A 32 -24.17 -19.31 -15.23
CA ALA A 32 -24.03 -17.90 -14.97
C ALA A 32 -23.69 -17.54 -13.52
N ALA A 33 -22.41 -17.62 -13.15
CA ALA A 33 -21.93 -16.67 -12.17
C ALA A 33 -22.34 -15.26 -12.66
N SER A 34 -22.89 -14.44 -11.77
CA SER A 34 -23.26 -13.06 -12.12
C SER A 34 -22.15 -12.43 -12.96
N PRO A 35 -22.44 -11.79 -14.09
CA PRO A 35 -21.42 -11.23 -14.97
C PRO A 35 -20.54 -10.19 -14.29
N THR A 36 -20.97 -9.67 -13.15
CA THR A 36 -20.28 -8.63 -12.36
C THR A 36 -19.60 -9.18 -11.11
N ARG A 37 -19.71 -10.49 -10.80
CA ARG A 37 -19.08 -11.11 -9.62
C ARG A 37 -17.74 -11.70 -9.98
N TRP A 38 -16.69 -11.12 -9.41
CA TRP A 38 -15.31 -11.43 -9.72
C TRP A 38 -14.59 -12.13 -8.56
N ILE A 39 -13.65 -13.00 -8.91
CA ILE A 39 -12.71 -13.63 -7.99
C ILE A 39 -11.31 -13.17 -8.40
N SER A 40 -10.60 -12.51 -7.49
CA SER A 40 -9.21 -12.11 -7.66
C SER A 40 -8.31 -12.76 -6.61
N PRO A 41 -6.99 -12.76 -6.83
CA PRO A 41 -6.06 -12.89 -5.71
C PRO A 41 -6.36 -11.81 -4.68
N GLY A 42 -6.09 -12.08 -3.41
CA GLY A 42 -6.25 -11.10 -2.35
C GLY A 42 -5.47 -9.82 -2.63
N LEU A 43 -6.05 -8.68 -2.33
CA LEU A 43 -5.40 -7.37 -2.51
C LEU A 43 -4.25 -7.20 -1.51
N ILE A 44 -3.18 -6.56 -1.94
CA ILE A 44 -1.96 -6.33 -1.14
C ILE A 44 -1.63 -4.84 -1.18
N ASP A 45 -1.71 -4.19 -0.02
CA ASP A 45 -1.43 -2.76 0.14
C ASP A 45 -0.13 -2.54 0.92
N ILE A 46 0.92 -2.10 0.23
CA ILE A 46 2.25 -1.97 0.83
C ILE A 46 2.51 -0.63 1.51
N GLN A 47 1.48 0.23 1.60
CA GLN A 47 1.57 1.52 2.29
C GLN A 47 0.22 1.90 2.90
N VAL A 48 0.08 1.71 4.23
CA VAL A 48 -1.14 1.98 5.01
C VAL A 48 -0.76 2.58 6.37
N ASN A 49 -1.09 3.85 6.58
CA ASN A 49 -0.86 4.53 7.87
C ASN A 49 -1.96 4.22 8.89
N GLY A 50 -3.18 4.04 8.40
CA GLY A 50 -4.36 3.74 9.20
C GLY A 50 -5.60 3.59 8.33
N PHE A 51 -6.74 3.19 8.94
CA PHE A 51 -8.06 3.14 8.31
C PHE A 51 -9.15 2.91 9.37
N GLY A 52 -10.37 3.42 9.14
CA GLY A 52 -11.53 3.16 9.99
C GLY A 52 -11.40 3.66 11.43
N GLY A 53 -10.62 4.70 11.68
CA GLY A 53 -10.32 5.23 12.99
C GLY A 53 -9.12 4.58 13.69
N HIS A 54 -8.47 3.59 13.06
CA HIS A 54 -7.32 2.87 13.61
C HIS A 54 -6.03 3.42 12.98
N ASP A 55 -5.14 3.97 13.78
CA ASP A 55 -3.90 4.65 13.36
C ASP A 55 -2.67 3.88 13.87
N ALA A 56 -1.84 3.38 12.94
CA ALA A 56 -0.58 2.73 13.30
C ALA A 56 0.45 3.71 13.89
N ASN A 57 0.23 5.01 13.71
CA ASN A 57 1.09 6.10 14.17
C ASN A 57 0.54 6.83 15.42
N ALA A 58 -0.55 6.33 16.02
CA ALA A 58 -1.10 6.93 17.22
C ALA A 58 -0.07 6.93 18.36
N PRO A 59 0.01 8.01 19.17
CA PRO A 59 0.95 8.07 20.29
C PRO A 59 0.77 6.95 21.32
N ASP A 60 -0.43 6.41 21.42
CA ASP A 60 -0.86 5.34 22.32
C ASP A 60 -1.25 4.05 21.57
N VAL A 61 -0.63 3.82 20.41
CA VAL A 61 -0.90 2.63 19.60
C VAL A 61 -0.71 1.35 20.40
N THR A 62 -1.68 0.43 20.26
CA THR A 62 -1.71 -0.86 20.95
C THR A 62 -1.83 -2.01 19.95
N PRO A 63 -1.51 -3.27 20.34
CA PRO A 63 -1.74 -4.44 19.51
C PRO A 63 -3.19 -4.57 19.03
N GLN A 64 -4.16 -4.13 19.85
CA GLN A 64 -5.57 -4.16 19.47
C GLN A 64 -5.88 -3.17 18.33
N VAL A 65 -5.32 -1.97 18.35
CA VAL A 65 -5.46 -0.99 17.25
C VAL A 65 -4.95 -1.56 15.93
N ILE A 66 -3.81 -2.25 15.96
CA ILE A 66 -3.24 -2.91 14.77
C ILE A 66 -4.16 -4.05 14.28
N THR A 67 -4.67 -4.88 15.19
CA THR A 67 -5.63 -5.95 14.87
C THR A 67 -6.90 -5.38 14.22
N ASP A 68 -7.44 -4.29 14.76
CA ASP A 68 -8.66 -3.66 14.25
C ASP A 68 -8.42 -2.94 12.91
N LEU A 69 -7.22 -2.36 12.70
CA LEU A 69 -6.79 -1.85 11.41
C LEU A 69 -6.82 -2.96 10.34
N VAL A 70 -6.19 -4.10 10.61
CA VAL A 70 -6.19 -5.25 9.69
C VAL A 70 -7.61 -5.71 9.38
N ARG A 71 -8.45 -5.89 10.40
CA ARG A 71 -9.85 -6.32 10.25
C ARG A 71 -10.69 -5.31 9.45
N SER A 72 -10.44 -4.02 9.61
CA SER A 72 -11.13 -2.98 8.84
C SER A 72 -10.80 -3.06 7.34
N LEU A 73 -9.56 -3.43 7.02
CA LEU A 73 -9.09 -3.59 5.64
C LEU A 73 -9.48 -4.94 5.02
N TRP A 74 -9.68 -6.00 5.80
CA TRP A 74 -10.31 -7.22 5.30
C TRP A 74 -11.70 -6.96 4.69
N ARG A 75 -12.47 -6.03 5.27
CA ARG A 75 -13.77 -5.59 4.71
C ARG A 75 -13.64 -4.87 3.37
N ARG A 76 -12.43 -4.48 2.99
CA ARG A 76 -12.06 -3.83 1.73
C ARG A 76 -11.34 -4.76 0.75
N GLY A 77 -11.29 -6.07 1.06
CA GLY A 77 -10.65 -7.07 0.21
C GLY A 77 -9.13 -7.14 0.34
N VAL A 78 -8.53 -6.39 1.25
CA VAL A 78 -7.08 -6.40 1.47
C VAL A 78 -6.72 -7.58 2.36
N THR A 79 -5.99 -8.55 1.80
CA THR A 79 -5.54 -9.75 2.52
C THR A 79 -4.14 -9.61 3.08
N ALA A 80 -3.37 -8.64 2.58
CA ALA A 80 -2.07 -8.26 3.13
C ALA A 80 -1.88 -6.76 3.09
N LEU A 81 -1.29 -6.23 4.16
CA LEU A 81 -0.92 -4.83 4.24
C LEU A 81 0.41 -4.65 4.96
N CYS A 82 1.14 -3.60 4.60
CA CYS A 82 2.31 -3.16 5.34
C CYS A 82 1.91 -1.94 6.17
N PRO A 83 1.70 -2.08 7.50
CA PRO A 83 1.52 -0.93 8.37
C PRO A 83 2.68 0.03 8.19
N THR A 84 2.37 1.31 7.91
CA THR A 84 3.36 2.30 7.55
C THR A 84 3.57 3.25 8.72
N LEU A 85 4.81 3.30 9.20
CA LEU A 85 5.24 4.16 10.28
C LEU A 85 5.95 5.38 9.69
N ILE A 86 5.35 6.55 9.89
CA ILE A 86 5.87 7.80 9.36
C ILE A 86 6.89 8.44 10.29
N THR A 87 7.52 9.51 9.82
CA THR A 87 8.45 10.33 10.60
C THR A 87 7.91 10.70 11.98
N ALA A 88 8.59 10.25 13.03
CA ALA A 88 8.21 10.46 14.43
C ALA A 88 9.45 10.42 15.34
N PRO A 89 9.32 10.77 16.65
CA PRO A 89 10.36 10.47 17.62
C PRO A 89 10.66 8.97 17.65
N GLU A 90 11.94 8.60 17.84
CA GLU A 90 12.34 7.18 17.87
C GLU A 90 11.51 6.35 18.84
N SER A 91 11.23 6.90 20.02
CA SER A 91 10.40 6.20 21.03
C SER A 91 8.98 5.87 20.56
N ALA A 92 8.40 6.66 19.63
CA ALA A 92 7.11 6.37 19.04
C ALA A 92 7.22 5.25 17.98
N LEU A 93 8.27 5.27 17.15
CA LEU A 93 8.55 4.22 16.18
C LEU A 93 8.78 2.87 16.86
N LEU A 94 9.56 2.83 17.95
CA LEU A 94 9.80 1.61 18.72
C LEU A 94 8.49 1.04 19.29
N ARG A 95 7.65 1.88 19.93
CA ARG A 95 6.34 1.43 20.44
C ARG A 95 5.43 0.88 19.35
N ALA A 96 5.40 1.53 18.19
CA ALA A 96 4.60 1.05 17.06
C ALA A 96 5.11 -0.29 16.52
N CYS A 97 6.42 -0.47 16.40
CA CYS A 97 7.04 -1.75 16.04
C CYS A 97 6.68 -2.86 17.02
N GLU A 98 6.77 -2.59 18.34
CA GLU A 98 6.41 -3.54 19.40
C GLU A 98 4.91 -3.88 19.38
N ALA A 99 4.04 -2.90 19.12
CA ALA A 99 2.59 -3.12 19.03
C ALA A 99 2.24 -4.00 17.83
N ILE A 100 2.88 -3.77 16.66
CA ILE A 100 2.67 -4.58 15.45
C ILE A 100 3.18 -6.00 15.67
N ASP A 101 4.39 -6.18 16.23
CA ASP A 101 4.91 -7.53 16.52
C ASP A 101 4.01 -8.27 17.50
N SER A 102 3.54 -7.60 18.56
CA SER A 102 2.65 -8.19 19.56
C SER A 102 1.31 -8.61 18.95
N ALA A 103 0.72 -7.81 18.05
CA ALA A 103 -0.50 -8.18 17.32
C ALA A 103 -0.27 -9.42 16.44
N CYS A 104 0.82 -9.46 15.69
CA CYS A 104 1.20 -10.60 14.87
C CYS A 104 1.48 -11.87 15.69
N SER A 105 2.10 -11.73 16.86
CA SER A 105 2.42 -12.85 17.74
C SER A 105 1.18 -13.45 18.41
N ALA A 106 0.13 -12.65 18.58
CA ALA A 106 -1.14 -13.06 19.22
C ALA A 106 -2.09 -13.79 18.26
N ASP A 107 -2.05 -13.49 16.96
CA ASP A 107 -3.01 -14.02 15.98
C ASP A 107 -2.31 -14.38 14.66
N PRO A 108 -2.31 -15.69 14.27
CA PRO A 108 -1.68 -16.14 13.03
C PRO A 108 -2.26 -15.51 11.76
N LEU A 109 -3.56 -15.15 11.72
CA LEU A 109 -4.17 -14.49 10.57
C LEU A 109 -3.70 -13.03 10.46
N ILE A 110 -3.54 -12.34 11.58
CA ILE A 110 -2.92 -11.01 11.61
C ILE A 110 -1.48 -11.09 11.14
N ALA A 111 -0.70 -12.07 11.63
CA ALA A 111 0.67 -12.30 11.18
C ALA A 111 0.76 -12.60 9.67
N HIS A 112 -0.18 -13.39 9.13
CA HIS A 112 -0.27 -13.67 7.69
C HIS A 112 -0.62 -12.41 6.88
N SER A 113 -1.46 -11.54 7.44
CA SER A 113 -1.90 -10.29 6.81
C SER A 113 -0.86 -9.16 6.91
N ILE A 114 0.13 -9.25 7.78
CA ILE A 114 1.21 -8.25 7.90
C ILE A 114 2.53 -8.89 7.47
N PRO A 115 2.86 -8.89 6.16
CA PRO A 115 4.12 -9.46 5.67
C PRO A 115 5.35 -8.73 6.19
N CYS A 116 5.26 -7.40 6.35
CA CYS A 116 6.30 -6.58 6.93
C CYS A 116 5.77 -5.20 7.34
N ILE A 117 6.60 -4.45 8.07
CA ILE A 117 6.41 -3.04 8.40
C ILE A 117 7.08 -2.18 7.33
N HIS A 118 6.44 -1.08 6.93
CA HIS A 118 7.02 -0.04 6.10
C HIS A 118 7.40 1.17 6.97
N ALA A 119 8.67 1.51 7.08
CA ALA A 119 9.11 2.76 7.70
C ALA A 119 9.23 3.85 6.62
N GLU A 120 8.39 4.87 6.70
CA GLU A 120 8.40 6.01 5.79
C GLU A 120 9.04 7.22 6.47
N GLY A 121 10.33 7.35 6.28
CA GLY A 121 11.17 8.26 7.06
C GLY A 121 11.58 7.63 8.41
N PRO A 122 12.16 8.42 9.30
CA PRO A 122 12.39 9.89 9.32
C PRO A 122 13.56 10.38 8.45
N PHE A 123 14.17 9.50 7.70
CA PHE A 123 15.33 9.76 6.86
C PHE A 123 14.92 10.35 5.51
N ILE A 124 14.15 11.45 5.55
CA ILE A 124 13.55 12.12 4.40
C ILE A 124 14.01 13.57 4.29
N SER A 125 13.69 14.24 3.19
CA SER A 125 14.00 15.65 3.02
C SER A 125 13.30 16.53 4.07
N ALA A 126 13.99 17.53 4.59
CA ALA A 126 13.41 18.56 5.45
C ALA A 126 12.78 19.72 4.67
N GLU A 127 12.93 19.74 3.33
CA GLU A 127 12.43 20.81 2.47
C GLU A 127 10.90 20.75 2.35
N ASP A 128 10.29 21.94 2.31
CA ASP A 128 8.85 22.04 2.07
C ASP A 128 8.52 21.56 0.65
N GLY A 129 7.44 20.82 0.53
CA GLY A 129 7.08 20.07 -0.68
C GLY A 129 7.53 18.60 -0.56
N PRO A 130 8.81 18.26 -0.70
CA PRO A 130 9.32 16.90 -0.48
C PRO A 130 8.96 16.31 0.87
N ARG A 131 9.08 17.06 1.95
CA ARG A 131 8.71 16.62 3.30
C ARG A 131 7.23 16.23 3.42
N GLY A 132 6.35 16.80 2.60
CA GLY A 132 4.92 16.56 2.71
C GLY A 132 4.37 16.96 4.09
N ALA A 133 3.48 16.13 4.64
CA ALA A 133 2.87 16.33 5.95
C ALA A 133 3.71 15.80 7.14
N HIS A 134 4.92 15.27 6.89
CA HIS A 134 5.77 14.74 7.97
C HIS A 134 6.23 15.86 8.91
N PRO A 135 6.27 15.61 10.25
CA PRO A 135 6.74 16.58 11.24
C PRO A 135 8.21 16.95 11.03
N ARG A 136 8.48 18.22 10.77
CA ARG A 136 9.83 18.70 10.43
C ARG A 136 10.83 18.47 11.56
N GLU A 137 10.39 18.61 12.79
CA GLU A 137 11.21 18.45 14.00
C GLU A 137 11.73 17.03 14.22
N HIS A 138 11.16 16.05 13.54
CA HIS A 138 11.56 14.64 13.66
C HIS A 138 12.31 14.13 12.44
N VAL A 139 12.40 14.92 11.37
CA VAL A 139 13.25 14.60 10.20
C VAL A 139 14.72 14.64 10.63
N ARG A 140 15.47 13.62 10.24
CA ARG A 140 16.89 13.47 10.62
C ARG A 140 17.70 12.70 9.59
N PRO A 141 19.04 12.83 9.61
CA PRO A 141 19.90 12.05 8.72
C PRO A 141 19.78 10.55 8.96
N PRO A 142 20.03 9.71 7.92
CA PRO A 142 20.10 8.26 8.04
C PRO A 142 21.06 7.78 9.12
N ASP A 143 20.56 6.90 10.00
CA ASP A 143 21.32 6.25 11.06
C ASP A 143 21.03 4.74 11.03
N TYR A 144 22.07 3.96 10.76
CA TYR A 144 21.94 2.50 10.66
C TYR A 144 21.76 1.84 12.03
N ASP A 145 22.31 2.39 13.09
CA ASP A 145 22.15 1.84 14.44
C ASP A 145 20.73 2.07 14.95
N GLU A 146 20.13 3.20 14.58
CA GLU A 146 18.71 3.47 14.83
C GLU A 146 17.82 2.45 14.08
N LEU A 147 18.10 2.18 12.80
CA LEU A 147 17.42 1.16 12.02
C LEU A 147 17.53 -0.23 12.68
N GLY A 148 18.69 -0.56 13.25
CA GLY A 148 18.92 -1.79 14.00
C GLY A 148 18.01 -1.92 15.22
N ARG A 149 17.81 -0.84 15.97
CA ARG A 149 16.89 -0.81 17.12
C ARG A 149 15.43 -1.00 16.71
N TRP A 150 15.00 -0.43 15.57
CA TRP A 150 13.65 -0.69 15.04
C TRP A 150 13.48 -2.15 14.63
N GLN A 151 14.49 -2.75 13.98
CA GLN A 151 14.47 -4.17 13.63
C GLN A 151 14.37 -5.05 14.87
N GLU A 152 15.07 -4.71 15.95
CA GLU A 152 14.99 -5.42 17.23
C GLU A 152 13.58 -5.32 17.83
N ALA A 153 13.02 -4.11 17.92
CA ALA A 153 11.67 -3.86 18.44
C ALA A 153 10.58 -4.54 17.58
N ALA A 154 10.75 -4.56 16.27
CA ALA A 154 9.88 -5.22 15.32
C ALA A 154 10.12 -6.73 15.20
N ARG A 155 11.10 -7.29 15.90
CA ARG A 155 11.56 -8.70 15.80
C ARG A 155 11.77 -9.16 14.36
N GLY A 156 12.46 -8.32 13.58
CA GLY A 156 12.78 -8.61 12.19
C GLY A 156 11.65 -8.37 11.19
N ARG A 157 10.54 -7.75 11.59
CA ARG A 157 9.39 -7.50 10.69
C ARG A 157 9.52 -6.24 9.84
N LEU A 158 10.50 -5.38 10.10
CA LEU A 158 10.74 -4.22 9.20
C LEU A 158 11.20 -4.76 7.84
N GLY A 159 10.48 -4.43 6.78
CA GLY A 159 10.78 -4.95 5.44
C GLY A 159 10.90 -3.88 4.36
N ILE A 160 10.31 -2.70 4.56
CA ILE A 160 10.39 -1.58 3.61
C ILE A 160 10.91 -0.35 4.36
N LEU A 161 11.86 0.37 3.75
CA LEU A 161 12.34 1.65 4.26
C LEU A 161 12.39 2.69 3.15
N THR A 162 11.65 3.79 3.33
CA THR A 162 11.69 4.97 2.44
C THR A 162 12.73 5.97 2.94
N VAL A 163 13.62 6.36 2.03
CA VAL A 163 14.76 7.25 2.31
C VAL A 163 14.88 8.32 1.21
N ALA A 164 15.26 9.52 1.58
CA ALA A 164 15.67 10.58 0.66
C ALA A 164 17.18 10.45 0.35
N PRO A 165 17.58 10.14 -0.89
CA PRO A 165 18.97 9.82 -1.21
C PRO A 165 19.93 11.01 -1.20
N GLU A 166 19.45 12.24 -1.16
CA GLU A 166 20.28 13.44 -1.00
C GLU A 166 20.84 13.61 0.41
N LEU A 167 20.32 12.88 1.38
CA LEU A 167 20.78 12.99 2.76
C LEU A 167 22.18 12.39 2.93
N PRO A 168 23.01 12.96 3.83
CA PRO A 168 24.31 12.39 4.16
C PRO A 168 24.20 10.91 4.57
N ARG A 169 25.06 10.05 4.03
CA ARG A 169 25.10 8.60 4.29
C ARG A 169 23.88 7.80 3.80
N ALA A 170 22.97 8.40 3.04
CA ALA A 170 21.78 7.69 2.53
C ALA A 170 22.17 6.48 1.67
N CYS A 171 23.10 6.62 0.73
CA CYS A 171 23.56 5.51 -0.11
C CYS A 171 24.22 4.39 0.70
N GLU A 172 24.97 4.72 1.78
CA GLU A 172 25.55 3.73 2.69
C GLU A 172 24.43 2.93 3.40
N LEU A 173 23.44 3.64 3.95
CA LEU A 173 22.28 3.00 4.60
C LEU A 173 21.49 2.14 3.61
N ILE A 174 21.26 2.62 2.38
CA ILE A 174 20.58 1.86 1.32
C ILE A 174 21.35 0.56 1.02
N GLN A 175 22.66 0.63 0.85
CA GLN A 175 23.48 -0.55 0.56
C GLN A 175 23.45 -1.58 1.69
N ARG A 176 23.58 -1.13 2.93
CA ARG A 176 23.55 -2.00 4.12
C ARG A 176 22.17 -2.61 4.30
N GLY A 177 21.09 -1.80 4.28
CA GLY A 177 19.71 -2.28 4.40
C GLY A 177 19.34 -3.27 3.30
N THR A 178 19.80 -3.06 2.06
CA THR A 178 19.62 -4.03 0.97
C THR A 178 20.32 -5.35 1.27
N THR A 179 21.52 -5.33 1.85
CA THR A 179 22.26 -6.53 2.25
C THR A 179 21.54 -7.29 3.36
N ASP A 180 20.86 -6.56 4.25
CA ASP A 180 20.03 -7.15 5.32
C ASP A 180 18.64 -7.62 4.83
N GLY A 181 18.35 -7.49 3.54
CA GLY A 181 17.12 -7.98 2.93
C GLY A 181 15.96 -6.99 2.93
N LEU A 182 16.18 -5.72 3.28
CA LEU A 182 15.15 -4.69 3.21
C LEU A 182 14.88 -4.26 1.76
N LEU A 183 13.64 -3.96 1.44
CA LEU A 183 13.23 -3.24 0.25
C LEU A 183 13.43 -1.74 0.49
N LEU A 184 14.48 -1.16 -0.12
CA LEU A 184 14.79 0.26 -0.02
C LEU A 184 14.01 1.04 -1.07
N ALA A 185 13.30 2.07 -0.61
CA ALA A 185 12.47 2.94 -1.42
C ALA A 185 12.99 4.38 -1.41
N ILE A 186 12.85 5.07 -2.53
CA ILE A 186 13.13 6.51 -2.69
C ILE A 186 11.81 7.24 -2.55
N GLY A 187 11.71 8.18 -1.62
CA GLY A 187 10.53 9.00 -1.44
C GLY A 187 10.81 10.25 -0.61
N HIS A 188 9.90 11.20 -0.62
CA HIS A 188 10.03 12.46 0.13
C HIS A 188 11.40 13.13 -0.08
N THR A 189 11.77 13.32 -1.35
CA THR A 189 13.15 13.64 -1.75
C THR A 189 13.24 14.91 -2.58
N ALA A 190 14.32 15.66 -2.37
CA ALA A 190 14.80 16.77 -3.21
C ALA A 190 16.03 16.36 -4.05
N ALA A 191 16.30 15.07 -4.20
CA ALA A 191 17.51 14.55 -4.80
C ALA A 191 17.71 14.99 -6.25
N SER A 192 18.97 15.18 -6.64
CA SER A 192 19.32 15.31 -8.05
C SER A 192 19.18 13.98 -8.78
N PRO A 193 19.09 13.98 -10.12
CA PRO A 193 19.11 12.74 -10.91
C PRO A 193 20.32 11.85 -10.63
N GLU A 194 21.50 12.45 -10.37
CA GLU A 194 22.72 11.71 -10.01
C GLU A 194 22.58 10.98 -8.69
N GLN A 195 21.94 11.62 -7.69
CA GLN A 195 21.68 11.02 -6.38
C GLN A 195 20.64 9.90 -6.47
N ILE A 196 19.60 10.04 -7.33
CA ILE A 196 18.67 8.95 -7.62
C ILE A 196 19.39 7.74 -8.21
N ARG A 197 20.27 7.97 -9.23
CA ARG A 197 21.04 6.87 -9.84
C ARG A 197 21.96 6.19 -8.82
N ALA A 198 22.64 6.97 -7.99
CA ALA A 198 23.51 6.44 -6.93
C ALA A 198 22.73 5.59 -5.91
N ALA A 199 21.53 6.02 -5.52
CA ALA A 199 20.66 5.25 -4.63
C ALA A 199 20.23 3.92 -5.26
N VAL A 200 19.88 3.92 -6.55
CA VAL A 200 19.52 2.68 -7.27
C VAL A 200 20.72 1.75 -7.41
N ASP A 201 21.92 2.29 -7.65
CA ASP A 201 23.17 1.50 -7.68
C ASP A 201 23.50 0.93 -6.30
N ALA A 202 23.21 1.67 -5.22
CA ALA A 202 23.33 1.19 -3.85
C ALA A 202 22.29 0.13 -3.46
N GLY A 203 21.19 -0.03 -4.20
CA GLY A 203 20.22 -1.10 -3.98
C GLY A 203 18.76 -0.69 -3.90
N ALA A 204 18.40 0.59 -4.02
CA ALA A 204 17.01 1.02 -4.04
C ALA A 204 16.23 0.40 -5.21
N ARG A 205 14.98 -0.03 -4.96
CA ARG A 205 14.14 -0.74 -5.94
C ARG A 205 12.70 -0.23 -6.01
N LEU A 206 12.30 0.67 -5.14
CA LEU A 206 10.94 1.23 -5.09
C LEU A 206 11.01 2.76 -5.12
N SER A 207 10.05 3.41 -5.79
CA SER A 207 9.72 4.82 -5.64
C SER A 207 8.43 4.92 -4.86
N THR A 208 8.47 5.50 -3.67
CA THR A 208 7.31 5.66 -2.79
C THR A 208 6.37 6.71 -3.38
N HIS A 209 5.09 6.35 -3.55
CA HIS A 209 3.98 7.19 -4.08
C HIS A 209 4.46 8.26 -5.07
N LEU A 210 5.16 7.82 -6.14
CA LEU A 210 5.84 8.70 -7.10
C LEU A 210 4.93 9.82 -7.61
N GLY A 211 5.41 11.05 -7.54
CA GLY A 211 4.65 12.26 -7.87
C GLY A 211 4.08 12.98 -6.66
N ASN A 212 4.10 12.35 -5.47
CA ASN A 212 3.70 12.95 -4.20
C ASN A 212 4.93 13.14 -3.30
N GLY A 213 4.80 13.93 -2.21
CA GLY A 213 5.98 14.32 -1.44
C GLY A 213 7.04 14.97 -2.33
N ALA A 214 6.65 15.97 -3.12
CA ALA A 214 7.46 16.62 -4.14
C ALA A 214 7.28 18.14 -4.12
N HIS A 215 8.24 18.86 -4.67
CA HIS A 215 8.12 20.32 -4.85
C HIS A 215 6.94 20.66 -5.77
N ALA A 216 6.18 21.69 -5.42
CA ALA A 216 5.11 22.23 -6.27
C ALA A 216 5.66 22.81 -7.59
N VAL A 217 6.90 23.28 -7.59
CA VAL A 217 7.61 23.80 -8.77
C VAL A 217 8.92 23.07 -8.92
N LEU A 218 9.13 22.44 -10.06
CA LEU A 218 10.35 21.71 -10.40
C LEU A 218 11.06 22.32 -11.60
N PRO A 219 12.39 22.21 -11.71
CA PRO A 219 13.10 22.43 -12.95
C PRO A 219 12.45 21.64 -14.08
N ARG A 220 12.33 22.26 -15.26
CA ARG A 220 11.75 21.57 -16.43
C ARG A 220 12.51 20.29 -16.75
N HIS A 221 13.82 20.38 -16.83
CA HIS A 221 14.77 19.31 -17.11
C HIS A 221 16.15 19.67 -16.55
N PRO A 222 16.85 18.75 -15.87
CA PRO A 222 16.36 17.46 -15.33
C PRO A 222 15.63 17.65 -14.01
N ASN A 223 14.88 16.64 -13.57
CA ASN A 223 14.32 16.55 -12.21
C ASN A 223 14.13 15.10 -11.76
N TYR A 224 13.93 14.89 -10.46
CA TYR A 224 13.84 13.57 -9.86
C TYR A 224 12.58 12.76 -10.26
N ILE A 225 11.52 13.41 -10.74
CA ILE A 225 10.33 12.68 -11.22
C ILE A 225 10.65 11.93 -12.50
N TRP A 226 11.26 12.64 -13.49
CA TRP A 226 11.64 12.03 -14.75
C TRP A 226 12.70 10.93 -14.58
N GLU A 227 13.67 11.16 -13.69
CA GLU A 227 14.73 10.17 -13.41
C GLU A 227 14.14 8.88 -12.83
N GLN A 228 13.24 8.97 -11.83
CA GLN A 228 12.59 7.81 -11.25
C GLN A 228 11.66 7.10 -12.24
N LEU A 229 10.90 7.85 -13.07
CA LEU A 229 10.05 7.27 -14.11
C LEU A 229 10.86 6.49 -15.15
N ALA A 230 11.98 7.05 -15.59
CA ALA A 230 12.82 6.44 -16.63
C ALA A 230 13.63 5.23 -16.12
N HIS A 231 13.84 5.10 -14.80
CA HIS A 231 14.75 4.10 -14.27
C HIS A 231 14.12 2.70 -14.19
N ASP A 232 14.58 1.75 -15.02
CA ASP A 232 14.01 0.40 -15.17
C ASP A 232 14.14 -0.51 -13.94
N ARG A 233 15.11 -0.24 -13.04
CA ARG A 233 15.28 -0.99 -11.81
C ARG A 233 14.35 -0.54 -10.67
N LEU A 234 13.64 0.59 -10.83
CA LEU A 234 12.68 1.08 -9.85
C LEU A 234 11.26 0.64 -10.22
N THR A 235 10.56 0.06 -9.28
CA THR A 235 9.09 -0.04 -9.28
C THR A 235 8.53 1.27 -8.71
N ALA A 236 7.42 1.77 -9.23
CA ALA A 236 6.75 2.93 -8.68
C ALA A 236 5.48 2.51 -7.92
N SER A 237 5.35 2.87 -6.64
CA SER A 237 4.03 2.89 -6.02
C SER A 237 3.30 4.16 -6.38
N LEU A 238 1.98 4.06 -6.59
CA LEU A 238 1.13 5.17 -7.05
C LEU A 238 -0.18 5.19 -6.26
N ILE A 239 -0.62 6.38 -5.85
CA ILE A 239 -1.91 6.61 -5.18
C ILE A 239 -2.94 6.98 -6.25
N PHE A 240 -3.92 6.10 -6.48
CA PHE A 240 -4.97 6.31 -7.48
C PHE A 240 -6.33 6.66 -6.84
N ASP A 241 -6.32 7.49 -5.83
CA ASP A 241 -7.52 7.95 -5.13
C ASP A 241 -8.38 8.98 -5.92
N GLY A 242 -7.85 9.48 -7.05
CA GLY A 242 -8.49 10.52 -7.86
C GLY A 242 -8.15 11.96 -7.42
N HIS A 243 -7.41 12.14 -6.32
CA HIS A 243 -7.06 13.45 -5.77
C HIS A 243 -5.57 13.76 -5.87
N HIS A 244 -4.71 12.76 -5.60
CA HIS A 244 -3.25 12.91 -5.65
C HIS A 244 -2.71 13.02 -7.08
N LEU A 245 -3.17 12.17 -7.98
CA LEU A 245 -2.71 12.14 -9.37
C LEU A 245 -3.88 12.40 -10.33
N PRO A 246 -3.80 13.41 -11.19
CA PRO A 246 -4.77 13.59 -12.27
C PRO A 246 -4.75 12.42 -13.27
N PRO A 247 -5.88 12.14 -13.98
CA PRO A 247 -5.97 11.00 -14.91
C PRO A 247 -4.87 10.96 -15.99
N ALA A 248 -4.46 12.11 -16.50
CA ALA A 248 -3.37 12.19 -17.49
C ALA A 248 -2.02 11.76 -16.89
N VAL A 249 -1.76 12.10 -15.62
CA VAL A 249 -0.54 11.72 -14.90
C VAL A 249 -0.55 10.22 -14.61
N MET A 250 -1.68 9.67 -14.12
CA MET A 250 -1.85 8.22 -13.91
C MET A 250 -1.50 7.44 -15.17
N LYS A 251 -2.12 7.79 -16.32
CA LYS A 251 -1.86 7.14 -17.61
C LYS A 251 -0.41 7.23 -18.04
N THR A 252 0.20 8.40 -17.89
CA THR A 252 1.59 8.63 -18.31
C THR A 252 2.55 7.83 -17.46
N MET A 253 2.37 7.81 -16.14
CA MET A 253 3.24 7.07 -15.23
C MET A 253 3.17 5.56 -15.46
N VAL A 254 1.96 4.99 -15.63
CA VAL A 254 1.81 3.56 -15.95
C VAL A 254 2.49 3.21 -17.27
N ARG A 255 2.33 4.04 -18.32
CA ARG A 255 2.96 3.81 -19.60
C ARG A 255 4.49 3.90 -19.53
N ALA A 256 5.03 4.87 -18.80
CA ALA A 256 6.47 5.06 -18.64
C ALA A 256 7.11 3.92 -17.86
N LYS A 257 6.44 3.43 -16.79
CA LYS A 257 6.96 2.34 -15.96
C LYS A 257 6.63 0.95 -16.49
N SER A 258 5.69 0.82 -17.43
CA SER A 258 5.02 -0.43 -17.79
C SER A 258 4.24 -1.06 -16.63
N LEU A 259 3.31 -1.96 -16.96
CA LEU A 259 2.47 -2.63 -15.96
C LEU A 259 3.25 -3.48 -14.95
N GLU A 260 4.43 -3.96 -15.32
CA GLU A 260 5.27 -4.82 -14.47
C GLU A 260 5.92 -4.07 -13.31
N ARG A 261 6.11 -2.76 -13.45
CA ARG A 261 6.86 -1.91 -12.51
C ARG A 261 6.00 -0.83 -11.87
N VAL A 262 4.70 -1.09 -11.74
CA VAL A 262 3.76 -0.26 -10.99
C VAL A 262 3.08 -1.09 -9.91
N VAL A 263 2.91 -0.50 -8.74
CA VAL A 263 2.12 -1.01 -7.62
C VAL A 263 1.15 0.08 -7.20
N LEU A 264 -0.13 -0.24 -7.03
CA LEU A 264 -1.07 0.67 -6.40
C LEU A 264 -0.99 0.55 -4.88
N VAL A 265 -1.05 1.68 -4.21
CA VAL A 265 -1.12 1.80 -2.76
C VAL A 265 -2.27 2.73 -2.36
N SER A 266 -2.83 2.52 -1.19
CA SER A 266 -3.80 3.46 -0.65
C SER A 266 -3.14 4.68 -0.02
N ASP A 267 -2.03 4.45 0.68
CA ASP A 267 -1.41 5.44 1.57
C ASP A 267 -2.44 6.06 2.54
N SER A 268 -3.44 5.25 2.91
CA SER A 268 -4.58 5.70 3.68
C SER A 268 -4.19 6.07 5.11
N SER A 269 -4.83 7.12 5.62
CA SER A 269 -4.74 7.55 7.01
C SER A 269 -5.90 6.99 7.84
N ALA A 270 -5.82 7.14 9.16
CA ALA A 270 -6.85 6.65 10.10
C ALA A 270 -8.26 7.18 9.82
N VAL A 271 -8.38 8.38 9.23
CA VAL A 271 -9.69 8.95 8.89
C VAL A 271 -10.33 8.34 7.65
N GLY A 272 -9.59 7.55 6.87
CA GLY A 272 -10.15 6.79 5.77
C GLY A 272 -11.26 5.86 6.22
N GLY A 273 -12.39 5.85 5.51
CA GLY A 273 -13.56 5.05 5.88
C GLY A 273 -14.47 5.64 6.95
N LEU A 274 -14.12 6.79 7.54
CA LEU A 274 -14.99 7.54 8.45
C LEU A 274 -16.00 8.41 7.68
N SER A 275 -16.97 8.96 8.38
CA SER A 275 -17.93 9.93 7.82
C SER A 275 -17.22 11.25 7.48
N PRO A 276 -17.67 11.99 6.45
CA PRO A 276 -17.17 13.34 6.18
C PRO A 276 -17.26 14.23 7.43
N GLY A 277 -16.19 15.01 7.68
CA GLY A 277 -16.08 15.83 8.88
C GLY A 277 -14.69 16.36 9.14
N VAL A 278 -14.54 17.04 10.27
CA VAL A 278 -13.26 17.59 10.72
C VAL A 278 -12.72 16.70 11.83
N TYR A 279 -11.44 16.32 11.73
CA TYR A 279 -10.76 15.42 12.64
C TYR A 279 -9.43 16.03 13.09
N ASP A 280 -9.05 15.76 14.34
CA ASP A 280 -7.71 16.03 14.83
C ASP A 280 -6.88 14.76 14.70
N THR A 281 -5.76 14.82 13.97
CA THR A 281 -4.90 13.68 13.67
C THR A 281 -3.47 13.95 14.16
N PRO A 282 -2.71 12.91 14.56
CA PRO A 282 -1.29 13.06 14.93
C PRO A 282 -0.45 13.65 13.81
N VAL A 283 -0.82 13.35 12.57
CA VAL A 283 -0.15 13.82 11.35
C VAL A 283 -1.08 14.73 10.58
N GLY A 284 -0.56 15.88 10.14
CA GLY A 284 -1.38 16.91 9.47
C GLY A 284 -2.17 17.79 10.44
N GLY A 285 -2.27 17.42 11.73
CA GLY A 285 -3.01 18.18 12.73
C GLY A 285 -4.52 18.15 12.47
N ARG A 286 -5.16 19.32 12.35
CA ARG A 286 -6.59 19.42 12.07
C ARG A 286 -6.85 19.26 10.56
N VAL A 287 -7.59 18.23 10.19
CA VAL A 287 -7.87 17.85 8.81
C VAL A 287 -9.37 17.82 8.54
N GLU A 288 -9.75 17.95 7.27
CA GLU A 288 -11.13 17.87 6.81
C GLU A 288 -11.27 16.73 5.77
N LEU A 289 -12.11 15.73 6.11
CA LEU A 289 -12.50 14.67 5.20
C LEU A 289 -13.77 15.09 4.48
N GLN A 290 -13.72 15.18 3.15
CA GLN A 290 -14.84 15.56 2.28
C GLN A 290 -15.66 14.34 1.86
N ALA A 291 -16.85 14.57 1.31
CA ALA A 291 -17.78 13.51 0.89
C ALA A 291 -17.21 12.65 -0.26
N ASP A 292 -16.34 13.21 -1.09
CA ASP A 292 -15.62 12.51 -2.17
C ASP A 292 -14.34 11.82 -1.70
N ARG A 293 -14.12 11.69 -0.39
CA ARG A 293 -12.92 11.12 0.28
C ARG A 293 -11.66 11.98 0.16
N ARG A 294 -11.76 13.21 -0.34
CA ARG A 294 -10.63 14.13 -0.33
C ARG A 294 -10.29 14.52 1.10
N LEU A 295 -9.02 14.38 1.48
CA LEU A 295 -8.51 14.76 2.79
C LEU A 295 -7.62 15.99 2.65
N THR A 296 -7.97 17.07 3.33
CA THR A 296 -7.23 18.34 3.27
C THR A 296 -6.87 18.83 4.66
N LEU A 297 -5.83 19.65 4.76
CA LEU A 297 -5.61 20.47 5.96
C LEU A 297 -6.82 21.38 6.17
N TYR A 298 -7.35 21.45 7.39
CA TYR A 298 -8.52 22.26 7.69
C TYR A 298 -8.33 23.73 7.27
N GLY A 299 -9.29 24.24 6.50
CA GLY A 299 -9.21 25.61 5.97
C GLY A 299 -8.20 25.82 4.83
N SER A 300 -7.65 24.75 4.23
CA SER A 300 -6.68 24.81 3.15
C SER A 300 -7.05 23.84 2.01
N PRO A 301 -6.71 24.13 0.75
CA PRO A 301 -6.90 23.20 -0.35
C PRO A 301 -5.81 22.10 -0.41
N LEU A 302 -4.78 22.18 0.43
CA LEU A 302 -3.65 21.25 0.43
C LEU A 302 -4.06 19.88 0.98
N LEU A 303 -3.66 18.83 0.30
CA LEU A 303 -3.89 17.45 0.75
C LEU A 303 -3.10 17.19 2.05
N ALA A 304 -3.74 16.45 2.95
CA ALA A 304 -3.19 16.02 4.24
C ALA A 304 -3.04 14.49 4.33
N GLY A 305 -2.75 13.84 3.22
CA GLY A 305 -2.70 12.39 3.07
C GLY A 305 -3.89 11.85 2.26
N ALA A 306 -4.03 10.54 2.20
CA ALA A 306 -5.12 9.86 1.51
C ALA A 306 -6.16 9.29 2.50
N ALA A 307 -7.41 9.15 2.04
CA ALA A 307 -8.50 8.56 2.83
C ALA A 307 -9.28 7.49 2.04
N SER A 308 -8.86 7.19 0.82
CA SER A 308 -9.49 6.18 -0.03
C SER A 308 -8.83 4.81 0.21
N PRO A 309 -9.61 3.72 0.31
CA PRO A 309 -9.04 2.37 0.35
C PRO A 309 -8.48 1.97 -1.02
N LEU A 310 -7.63 0.94 -1.04
CA LEU A 310 -7.02 0.40 -2.27
C LEU A 310 -8.06 0.00 -3.33
N SER A 311 -9.25 -0.46 -2.91
CA SER A 311 -10.36 -0.84 -3.79
C SER A 311 -10.84 0.32 -4.68
N VAL A 312 -10.86 1.55 -4.15
CA VAL A 312 -11.11 2.78 -4.94
C VAL A 312 -10.00 3.04 -5.94
N GLY A 313 -8.73 2.80 -5.55
CA GLY A 313 -7.59 2.90 -6.45
C GLY A 313 -7.71 1.97 -7.67
N ILE A 314 -8.22 0.74 -7.47
CA ILE A 314 -8.49 -0.23 -8.53
C ILE A 314 -9.61 0.30 -9.46
N ALA A 315 -10.72 0.76 -8.90
CA ALA A 315 -11.81 1.35 -9.69
C ALA A 315 -11.33 2.55 -10.51
N ASN A 316 -10.55 3.45 -9.93
CA ASN A 316 -9.98 4.59 -10.62
C ASN A 316 -8.92 4.20 -11.67
N ALA A 317 -8.18 3.12 -11.47
CA ALA A 317 -7.28 2.58 -12.49
C ALA A 317 -8.05 2.20 -13.77
N VAL A 318 -9.25 1.63 -13.61
CA VAL A 318 -10.13 1.31 -14.76
C VAL A 318 -10.76 2.59 -15.32
N ARG A 319 -11.45 3.37 -14.49
CA ARG A 319 -12.25 4.53 -14.92
C ARG A 319 -11.39 5.69 -15.44
N LEU A 320 -10.34 6.03 -14.73
CA LEU A 320 -9.54 7.24 -14.97
C LEU A 320 -8.25 6.96 -15.76
N ALA A 321 -7.57 5.87 -15.45
CA ALA A 321 -6.33 5.52 -16.16
C ALA A 321 -6.59 4.68 -17.43
N GLY A 322 -7.79 4.10 -17.59
CA GLY A 322 -8.17 3.32 -18.76
C GLY A 322 -7.51 1.94 -18.82
N LEU A 323 -7.19 1.36 -17.66
CA LEU A 323 -6.72 -0.01 -17.53
C LEU A 323 -7.91 -1.00 -17.57
N SER A 324 -7.66 -2.23 -17.99
CA SER A 324 -8.59 -3.31 -17.75
C SER A 324 -8.65 -3.67 -16.26
N LEU A 325 -9.73 -4.35 -15.81
CA LEU A 325 -9.82 -4.84 -14.43
C LEU A 325 -8.67 -5.79 -14.09
N THR A 326 -8.28 -6.66 -15.02
CA THR A 326 -7.13 -7.57 -14.89
C THR A 326 -5.83 -6.81 -14.62
N GLU A 327 -5.58 -5.75 -15.39
CA GLU A 327 -4.39 -4.91 -15.21
C GLU A 327 -4.43 -4.19 -13.85
N ALA A 328 -5.57 -3.59 -13.48
CA ALA A 328 -5.72 -2.88 -12.21
C ALA A 328 -5.50 -3.80 -10.99
N VAL A 329 -6.08 -5.01 -11.00
CA VAL A 329 -5.87 -6.02 -9.95
C VAL A 329 -4.42 -6.51 -9.94
N ARG A 330 -3.77 -6.68 -11.11
CA ARG A 330 -2.36 -7.03 -11.18
C ARG A 330 -1.48 -6.04 -10.43
N LEU A 331 -1.76 -4.73 -10.56
CA LEU A 331 -1.03 -3.66 -9.86
C LEU A 331 -1.25 -3.66 -8.34
N SER A 332 -2.34 -4.27 -7.88
CA SER A 332 -2.79 -4.26 -6.47
C SER A 332 -2.65 -5.63 -5.78
N SER A 333 -2.16 -6.65 -6.48
CA SER A 333 -2.05 -8.01 -5.95
C SER A 333 -0.77 -8.70 -6.46
N THR A 334 -0.69 -9.03 -7.75
CA THR A 334 0.43 -9.80 -8.32
C THR A 334 1.76 -9.04 -8.22
N ASN A 335 1.77 -7.75 -8.57
CA ASN A 335 2.99 -6.96 -8.55
C ASN A 335 3.52 -6.73 -7.12
N PRO A 336 2.71 -6.28 -6.13
CA PRO A 336 3.21 -6.16 -4.76
C PRO A 336 3.60 -7.52 -4.16
N ALA A 337 2.92 -8.64 -4.51
CA ALA A 337 3.34 -9.97 -4.10
C ALA A 337 4.75 -10.30 -4.59
N ARG A 338 5.06 -10.02 -5.86
CA ARG A 338 6.41 -10.23 -6.43
C ARG A 338 7.45 -9.30 -5.79
N LEU A 339 7.10 -8.04 -5.61
CA LEU A 339 7.99 -7.04 -5.02
C LEU A 339 8.43 -7.43 -3.60
N LEU A 340 7.51 -8.01 -2.82
CA LEU A 340 7.75 -8.49 -1.45
C LEU A 340 8.19 -9.97 -1.38
N GLY A 341 8.30 -10.69 -2.52
CA GLY A 341 8.65 -12.11 -2.55
C GLY A 341 7.56 -13.06 -2.02
N LEU A 342 6.33 -12.58 -1.85
CA LEU A 342 5.16 -13.35 -1.38
C LEU A 342 4.64 -14.33 -2.45
N ASP A 343 4.96 -14.09 -3.71
CA ASP A 343 4.64 -14.97 -4.84
C ASP A 343 5.25 -16.36 -4.69
N ARG A 344 6.38 -16.50 -4.00
CA ARG A 344 7.02 -17.78 -3.64
C ARG A 344 6.12 -18.64 -2.75
N ALA A 345 5.31 -18.03 -1.91
CA ALA A 345 4.30 -18.70 -1.09
C ALA A 345 2.96 -18.92 -1.83
N GLY A 346 2.88 -18.49 -3.10
CA GLY A 346 1.69 -18.61 -3.94
C GLY A 346 0.67 -17.49 -3.74
N ARG A 347 1.05 -16.34 -3.16
CA ARG A 347 0.18 -15.17 -3.05
C ARG A 347 0.19 -14.35 -4.34
N GLY A 348 -0.86 -13.57 -4.60
CA GLY A 348 -0.98 -12.72 -5.78
C GLY A 348 -1.38 -13.45 -7.06
N VAL A 349 -1.86 -14.71 -6.97
CA VAL A 349 -2.36 -15.50 -8.10
C VAL A 349 -3.52 -16.41 -7.69
N VAL A 350 -4.45 -16.71 -8.62
CA VAL A 350 -5.52 -17.68 -8.41
C VAL A 350 -5.23 -18.92 -9.25
N ARG A 351 -4.63 -19.96 -8.64
CA ARG A 351 -4.35 -21.24 -9.28
C ARG A 351 -4.32 -22.37 -8.26
N ALA A 352 -4.58 -23.60 -8.67
CA ALA A 352 -4.48 -24.76 -7.79
C ALA A 352 -3.09 -24.83 -7.13
N GLY A 353 -3.05 -25.12 -5.83
CA GLY A 353 -1.86 -25.15 -4.98
C GLY A 353 -1.37 -23.78 -4.49
N ALA A 354 -1.92 -22.68 -5.02
CA ALA A 354 -1.61 -21.34 -4.52
C ALA A 354 -2.22 -21.07 -3.14
N SER A 355 -1.79 -19.97 -2.49
CA SER A 355 -2.40 -19.51 -1.25
C SER A 355 -3.87 -19.16 -1.46
N ALA A 356 -4.72 -19.55 -0.52
CA ALA A 356 -6.14 -19.23 -0.54
C ALA A 356 -6.41 -17.84 0.06
N ASP A 357 -5.61 -16.84 -0.36
CA ASP A 357 -5.85 -15.42 -0.14
C ASP A 357 -6.62 -14.90 -1.34
N LEU A 358 -7.93 -14.68 -1.18
CA LEU A 358 -8.82 -14.32 -2.26
C LEU A 358 -9.71 -13.15 -1.89
N THR A 359 -10.05 -12.32 -2.88
CA THR A 359 -11.07 -11.28 -2.77
C THR A 359 -12.18 -11.55 -3.78
N VAL A 360 -13.41 -11.66 -3.28
CA VAL A 360 -14.61 -11.79 -4.11
C VAL A 360 -15.38 -10.48 -4.03
N PHE A 361 -15.71 -9.92 -5.18
CA PHE A 361 -16.36 -8.62 -5.25
C PHE A 361 -17.25 -8.47 -6.47
N ARG A 362 -18.16 -7.50 -6.43
CA ARG A 362 -18.87 -7.01 -7.61
C ARG A 362 -18.21 -5.76 -8.13
N PHE A 363 -18.16 -5.65 -9.44
CA PHE A 363 -17.60 -4.48 -10.12
C PHE A 363 -18.04 -4.41 -11.57
N THR A 364 -18.39 -3.20 -11.99
CA THR A 364 -18.54 -2.79 -13.39
C THR A 364 -17.62 -1.59 -13.67
N PRO A 365 -17.25 -1.30 -14.92
CA PRO A 365 -16.35 -0.19 -15.24
C PRO A 365 -16.82 1.21 -14.80
N ASP A 366 -18.09 1.38 -14.49
CA ASP A 366 -18.68 2.65 -14.04
C ASP A 366 -18.64 2.82 -12.50
N ASP A 367 -18.36 1.75 -11.75
CA ASP A 367 -18.35 1.79 -10.29
C ASP A 367 -17.14 2.57 -9.74
N GLU A 368 -17.36 3.35 -8.68
CA GLU A 368 -16.33 4.14 -8.00
C GLU A 368 -15.51 3.37 -6.96
N ASP A 369 -15.95 2.16 -6.61
CA ASP A 369 -15.33 1.30 -5.62
C ASP A 369 -15.67 -0.16 -5.94
N LEU A 370 -14.90 -1.11 -5.42
CA LEU A 370 -15.27 -2.52 -5.45
C LEU A 370 -16.29 -2.81 -4.35
N THR A 371 -17.38 -3.50 -4.68
CA THR A 371 -18.30 -4.02 -3.67
C THR A 371 -17.80 -5.39 -3.21
N VAL A 372 -16.99 -5.41 -2.14
CA VAL A 372 -16.41 -6.64 -1.60
C VAL A 372 -17.50 -7.50 -0.95
N GLU A 373 -17.59 -8.77 -1.35
CA GLU A 373 -18.54 -9.75 -0.81
C GLU A 373 -17.87 -10.72 0.15
N VAL A 374 -16.66 -11.20 -0.20
CA VAL A 374 -15.91 -12.17 0.62
C VAL A 374 -14.43 -11.85 0.56
N THR A 375 -13.78 -11.94 1.71
CA THR A 375 -12.31 -11.91 1.79
C THR A 375 -11.83 -13.17 2.50
N LEU A 376 -10.98 -13.94 1.82
CA LEU A 376 -10.30 -15.09 2.39
C LEU A 376 -8.84 -14.75 2.69
N VAL A 377 -8.41 -15.10 3.88
CA VAL A 377 -7.00 -15.03 4.32
C VAL A 377 -6.59 -16.43 4.75
N ALA A 378 -5.57 -16.99 4.11
CA ALA A 378 -5.12 -18.36 4.35
C ALA A 378 -6.27 -19.40 4.34
N GLY A 379 -7.27 -19.17 3.49
CA GLY A 379 -8.45 -20.05 3.33
C GLY A 379 -9.56 -19.83 4.35
N GLU A 380 -9.38 -18.96 5.34
CA GLU A 380 -10.41 -18.58 6.29
C GLU A 380 -11.19 -17.35 5.80
N ALA A 381 -12.52 -17.39 5.89
CA ALA A 381 -13.38 -16.26 5.58
C ALA A 381 -13.29 -15.22 6.71
N VAL A 382 -12.48 -14.21 6.51
CA VAL A 382 -12.28 -13.12 7.50
C VAL A 382 -13.29 -11.98 7.33
N TYR A 383 -13.98 -11.96 6.19
CA TYR A 383 -15.09 -11.07 5.92
C TYR A 383 -16.07 -11.74 4.94
N GLU A 384 -17.33 -11.67 5.27
CA GLU A 384 -18.48 -11.97 4.38
C GLU A 384 -19.49 -10.84 4.52
N ALA A 385 -19.93 -10.28 3.39
CA ALA A 385 -21.00 -9.29 3.38
C ALA A 385 -22.33 -9.95 3.76
N ASP A 386 -23.12 -9.30 4.59
CA ASP A 386 -24.45 -9.77 4.95
C ASP A 386 -25.30 -9.98 3.67
N SER A 387 -25.85 -11.16 3.51
CA SER A 387 -26.66 -11.57 2.33
C SER A 387 -28.02 -10.84 2.22
N GLY A 388 -28.20 -9.73 2.94
CA GLY A 388 -29.46 -9.00 3.12
C GLY A 388 -29.50 -7.53 2.71
N ALA A 389 -28.45 -6.98 2.10
CA ALA A 389 -28.46 -5.59 1.62
C ALA A 389 -28.35 -5.57 0.09
N GLY A 390 -29.45 -5.84 -0.59
CA GLY A 390 -29.66 -5.69 -2.03
C GLY A 390 -30.83 -4.75 -2.29
#